data_b4385084137c2b0b3156d0748ee417aa
#
_entry.id   b4385084137c2b0b3156d0748ee417aa
#
_cell.length_a   1.000
_cell.length_b   1.000
_cell.length_c   1.000
_cell.angle_alpha   90.00
_cell.angle_beta   90.00
_cell.angle_gamma   90.00
#
_symmetry.space_group_name_H-M   'P 1'
#
loop_
_entity.id
_entity.type
_entity.pdbx_description
1 polymer ?
#
loop_
_entity_poly.entity_id
_entity_poly.type
_entity_poly.pdbx_seq_one_letter_code
_entity_poly.pdbx_strand_id
1 'polypeptide(L)'
;LRENYLQELYNVKLVGEGDNGMKAVASVTMNRVNSVEGEYARISQGGNIRNIIFQEGQFDCARETIRNQYNPQNIYNMNPTELHYYIADWALAGNRLNEIGNCLWYLNPFRPNCSPTFPSNGSGTFHTRLGEHCFYRPTSKYSQT
;
A
#
# COMPACT_ATOMS: atom_id res chain seq x y z
N LEU A 1 14.83 9.62 -10.98
CA LEU A 1 14.05 8.36 -10.97
C LEU A 1 13.55 8.00 -9.59
N ARG A 2 14.44 7.97 -8.61
CA ARG A 2 14.09 7.64 -7.23
C ARG A 2 13.10 8.65 -6.63
N GLU A 3 13.28 9.92 -6.94
CA GLU A 3 12.42 11.00 -6.47
C GLU A 3 11.00 10.92 -7.01
N ASN A 4 10.85 10.49 -8.26
CA ASN A 4 9.54 10.29 -8.86
C ASN A 4 8.77 9.15 -8.19
N TYR A 5 9.47 8.07 -7.82
CA TYR A 5 8.87 6.96 -7.11
C TYR A 5 8.47 7.32 -5.68
N LEU A 6 9.28 8.17 -5.05
CA LEU A 6 8.96 8.73 -3.76
C LEU A 6 7.65 9.50 -3.81
N GLN A 7 7.50 10.34 -4.80
CA GLN A 7 6.31 11.15 -5.00
C GLN A 7 5.08 10.28 -5.26
N GLU A 8 5.25 9.20 -6.01
CA GLU A 8 4.18 8.23 -6.28
C GLU A 8 3.77 7.47 -5.02
N LEU A 9 4.73 7.05 -4.20
CA LEU A 9 4.48 6.39 -2.93
C LEU A 9 3.69 7.31 -1.97
N TYR A 10 3.93 8.59 -2.02
CA TYR A 10 3.29 9.63 -1.25
C TYR A 10 1.84 9.79 -1.45
N ASN A 11 1.44 9.68 -2.69
CA ASN A 11 0.08 9.97 -3.10
C ASN A 11 -0.84 8.78 -2.89
N VAL A 12 -0.31 7.68 -2.37
CA VAL A 12 -1.07 6.54 -1.96
C VAL A 12 -1.79 6.87 -0.67
N LYS A 13 -2.95 7.49 -0.77
CA LYS A 13 -3.93 7.73 0.29
C LYS A 13 -3.37 7.79 1.71
N LEU A 14 -2.50 8.75 1.95
CA LEU A 14 -1.96 8.97 3.28
C LEU A 14 -2.83 9.94 4.06
N VAL A 15 -4.03 10.20 3.56
CA VAL A 15 -4.90 11.24 4.08
C VAL A 15 -5.76 10.69 5.20
N GLY A 16 -5.68 11.31 6.38
CA GLY A 16 -6.67 11.15 7.43
C GLY A 16 -6.33 10.24 8.59
N GLU A 17 -5.22 9.51 8.54
CA GLU A 17 -4.88 8.55 9.58
C GLU A 17 -3.67 8.93 10.45
N GLY A 18 -3.07 10.11 10.23
CA GLY A 18 -1.90 10.57 10.97
C GLY A 18 -0.62 9.84 10.57
N ASP A 19 0.47 10.10 11.29
CA ASP A 19 1.81 9.59 10.98
C ASP A 19 1.87 8.07 10.95
N ASN A 20 1.28 7.40 11.92
CA ASN A 20 1.32 5.94 12.00
C ASN A 20 0.52 5.29 10.87
N GLY A 21 -0.62 5.87 10.51
CA GLY A 21 -1.40 5.40 9.37
C GLY A 21 -0.63 5.51 8.06
N MET A 22 0.04 6.63 7.86
CA MET A 22 0.90 6.83 6.69
C MET A 22 2.05 5.82 6.64
N LYS A 23 2.73 5.64 7.77
CA LYS A 23 3.82 4.68 7.89
C LYS A 23 3.34 3.25 7.65
N ALA A 24 2.13 2.93 8.10
CA ALA A 24 1.54 1.61 7.88
C ALA A 24 1.31 1.33 6.40
N VAL A 25 0.70 2.28 5.68
CA VAL A 25 0.47 2.14 4.24
C VAL A 25 1.79 2.07 3.48
N ALA A 26 2.75 2.92 3.81
CA ALA A 26 4.08 2.89 3.19
C ALA A 26 4.78 1.56 3.45
N SER A 27 4.64 1.00 4.64
CA SER A 27 5.21 -0.31 5.00
C SER A 27 4.63 -1.43 4.15
N VAL A 28 3.30 -1.47 4.00
CA VAL A 28 2.63 -2.46 3.15
C VAL A 28 3.10 -2.33 1.71
N THR A 29 3.14 -1.11 1.18
CA THR A 29 3.57 -0.88 -0.20
C THR A 29 4.98 -1.41 -0.43
N MET A 30 5.91 -1.10 0.45
CA MET A 30 7.29 -1.59 0.32
C MET A 30 7.42 -3.09 0.56
N ASN A 31 6.58 -3.67 1.41
CA ASN A 31 6.52 -5.13 1.54
C ASN A 31 6.13 -5.79 0.23
N ARG A 32 5.17 -5.21 -0.51
CA ARG A 32 4.81 -5.69 -1.85
C ARG A 32 5.97 -5.56 -2.83
N VAL A 33 6.64 -4.41 -2.83
CA VAL A 33 7.79 -4.16 -3.72
C VAL A 33 8.90 -5.18 -3.47
N ASN A 34 9.15 -5.52 -2.22
CA ASN A 34 10.24 -6.42 -1.82
C ASN A 34 9.81 -7.89 -1.75
N SER A 35 8.58 -8.20 -2.14
CA SER A 35 8.08 -9.57 -2.13
C SER A 35 8.91 -10.45 -3.07
N VAL A 36 9.30 -11.64 -2.61
CA VAL A 36 10.12 -12.58 -3.38
C VAL A 36 9.31 -13.76 -3.88
N GLU A 37 8.03 -13.79 -3.59
CA GLU A 37 7.13 -14.86 -4.03
C GLU A 37 5.73 -14.32 -4.30
N GLY A 38 4.91 -15.13 -4.96
CA GLY A 38 3.50 -14.82 -5.20
C GLY A 38 3.27 -13.68 -6.18
N GLU A 39 2.04 -13.16 -6.15
CA GLU A 39 1.57 -12.14 -7.07
C GLU A 39 2.47 -10.92 -7.12
N TYR A 40 2.83 -10.38 -5.95
CA TYR A 40 3.60 -9.13 -5.93
C TYR A 40 5.04 -9.29 -6.38
N ALA A 41 5.64 -10.48 -6.25
CA ALA A 41 6.95 -10.75 -6.84
C ALA A 41 6.90 -10.66 -8.36
N ARG A 42 5.83 -11.19 -8.97
CA ARG A 42 5.65 -11.11 -10.42
C ARG A 42 5.40 -9.67 -10.87
N ILE A 43 4.54 -8.96 -10.16
CA ILE A 43 4.16 -7.59 -10.54
C ILE A 43 5.34 -6.63 -10.38
N SER A 44 6.07 -6.72 -9.29
CA SER A 44 7.20 -5.83 -9.02
C SER A 44 8.40 -6.08 -9.93
N GLN A 45 8.50 -7.26 -10.51
CA GLN A 45 9.61 -7.64 -11.40
C GLN A 45 10.97 -7.31 -10.80
N GLY A 46 11.19 -7.75 -9.56
CA GLY A 46 12.46 -7.57 -8.88
C GLY A 46 12.59 -6.26 -8.12
N GLY A 47 11.48 -5.65 -7.73
CA GLY A 47 11.50 -4.49 -6.84
C GLY A 47 11.15 -3.17 -7.51
N ASN A 48 10.41 -3.21 -8.60
CA ASN A 48 9.96 -1.99 -9.29
C ASN A 48 8.76 -1.40 -8.56
N ILE A 49 8.97 -0.29 -7.86
CA ILE A 49 7.92 0.41 -7.10
C ILE A 49 6.78 0.86 -8.01
N ARG A 50 7.12 1.37 -9.19
CA ARG A 50 6.12 1.88 -10.12
C ARG A 50 5.11 0.79 -10.50
N ASN A 51 5.57 -0.43 -10.75
CA ASN A 51 4.69 -1.54 -11.10
C ASN A 51 3.70 -1.85 -9.97
N ILE A 52 4.11 -1.70 -8.73
CA ILE A 52 3.22 -1.93 -7.58
C ILE A 52 2.20 -0.80 -7.45
N ILE A 53 2.65 0.45 -7.55
CA ILE A 53 1.76 1.62 -7.36
C ILE A 53 0.74 1.73 -8.48
N PHE A 54 1.16 1.49 -9.71
CA PHE A 54 0.28 1.62 -10.87
C PHE A 54 -0.43 0.33 -11.27
N GLN A 55 -0.35 -0.70 -10.44
CA GLN A 55 -1.15 -1.91 -10.64
C GLN A 55 -2.63 -1.52 -10.65
N GLU A 56 -3.33 -1.95 -11.70
CA GLU A 56 -4.73 -1.57 -11.89
C GLU A 56 -5.60 -1.93 -10.68
N GLY A 57 -6.39 -0.97 -10.23
CA GLY A 57 -7.34 -1.18 -9.15
C GLY A 57 -6.76 -1.15 -7.75
N GLN A 58 -5.45 -0.98 -7.59
CA GLN A 58 -4.83 -0.98 -6.26
C GLN A 58 -4.90 0.38 -5.58
N PHE A 59 -4.62 1.44 -6.32
CA PHE A 59 -4.62 2.79 -5.77
C PHE A 59 -5.37 3.74 -6.70
N ASP A 60 -6.50 4.26 -6.23
CA ASP A 60 -7.32 5.17 -7.04
C ASP A 60 -6.57 6.43 -7.43
N CYS A 61 -5.70 6.94 -6.55
CA CYS A 61 -4.93 8.14 -6.83
C CYS A 61 -3.93 7.96 -7.98
N ALA A 62 -3.57 6.74 -8.33
CA ALA A 62 -2.70 6.46 -9.47
C ALA A 62 -3.46 6.42 -10.79
N ARG A 63 -4.76 6.66 -10.79
CA ARG A 63 -5.61 6.58 -11.98
C ARG A 63 -6.02 7.97 -12.41
N GLU A 64 -5.74 8.31 -13.67
CA GLU A 64 -6.18 9.58 -14.25
C GLU A 64 -7.71 9.63 -14.38
N THR A 65 -8.33 8.48 -14.70
CA THR A 65 -9.78 8.38 -14.82
C THR A 65 -10.31 7.24 -13.96
N ILE A 66 -11.52 7.45 -13.42
CA ILE A 66 -12.27 6.42 -12.70
C ILE A 66 -13.66 6.37 -13.35
N ARG A 67 -14.09 5.18 -13.80
CA ARG A 67 -15.39 4.98 -14.46
C ARG A 67 -15.58 5.93 -15.65
N ASN A 68 -14.52 6.09 -16.45
CA ASN A 68 -14.50 6.96 -17.64
C ASN A 68 -14.65 8.46 -17.34
N GLN A 69 -14.46 8.87 -16.08
CA GLN A 69 -14.50 10.28 -15.69
C GLN A 69 -13.15 10.69 -15.11
N TYR A 70 -12.75 11.93 -15.35
CA TYR A 70 -11.51 12.46 -14.82
C TYR A 70 -11.49 12.35 -13.29
N ASN A 71 -10.36 11.88 -12.76
CA ASN A 71 -10.14 11.77 -11.32
C ASN A 71 -9.33 12.97 -10.84
N PRO A 72 -9.96 13.97 -10.19
CA PRO A 72 -9.23 15.14 -9.70
C PRO A 72 -8.27 14.84 -8.55
N GLN A 73 -8.39 13.66 -7.94
CA GLN A 73 -7.53 13.22 -6.85
C GLN A 73 -6.36 12.35 -7.35
N ASN A 74 -6.08 12.36 -8.66
CA ASN A 74 -4.93 11.62 -9.17
C ASN A 74 -3.63 12.25 -8.72
N ILE A 75 -2.54 11.48 -8.78
CA ILE A 75 -1.23 11.86 -8.22
C ILE A 75 -0.68 13.17 -8.78
N TYR A 76 -1.03 13.53 -10.01
CA TYR A 76 -0.52 14.73 -10.67
C TYR A 76 -1.14 16.02 -10.12
N ASN A 77 -2.25 15.90 -9.40
CA ASN A 77 -2.94 17.03 -8.77
C ASN A 77 -2.66 17.15 -7.28
N MET A 78 -1.87 16.25 -6.71
CA MET A 78 -1.58 16.25 -5.28
C MET A 78 -0.35 17.08 -4.96
N ASN A 79 -0.39 17.72 -3.78
CA ASN A 79 0.72 18.52 -3.26
C ASN A 79 1.25 17.87 -1.98
N PRO A 80 2.23 16.94 -2.10
CA PRO A 80 2.80 16.30 -0.92
C PRO A 80 3.49 17.31 0.00
N THR A 81 3.32 17.11 1.28
CA THR A 81 3.99 17.93 2.30
C THR A 81 5.36 17.35 2.66
N GLU A 82 6.14 18.08 3.46
CA GLU A 82 7.42 17.59 3.97
C GLU A 82 7.27 16.29 4.76
N LEU A 83 6.17 16.14 5.50
CA LEU A 83 5.89 14.89 6.23
C LEU A 83 5.73 13.71 5.28
N HIS A 84 5.03 13.92 4.19
CA HIS A 84 4.92 12.90 3.15
C HIS A 84 6.31 12.49 2.65
N TYR A 85 7.17 13.45 2.30
CA TYR A 85 8.53 13.17 1.82
C TYR A 85 9.36 12.44 2.87
N TYR A 86 9.21 12.82 4.13
CA TYR A 86 9.89 12.15 5.22
C TYR A 86 9.50 10.66 5.31
N ILE A 87 8.21 10.37 5.26
CA ILE A 87 7.70 8.99 5.40
C ILE A 87 8.13 8.13 4.21
N ALA A 88 8.10 8.69 3.00
CA ALA A 88 8.54 7.96 1.83
C ALA A 88 10.04 7.65 1.89
N ASP A 89 10.88 8.61 2.28
CA ASP A 89 12.32 8.38 2.47
C ASP A 89 12.57 7.32 3.55
N TRP A 90 11.81 7.39 4.64
CA TRP A 90 11.87 6.44 5.73
C TRP A 90 11.58 5.00 5.24
N ALA A 91 10.53 4.83 4.46
CA ALA A 91 10.14 3.52 3.92
C ALA A 91 11.14 3.01 2.88
N LEU A 92 11.62 3.90 2.00
CA LEU A 92 12.60 3.54 0.98
C LEU A 92 13.97 3.17 1.58
N ALA A 93 14.30 3.74 2.73
CA ALA A 93 15.52 3.38 3.46
C ALA A 93 15.45 1.98 4.10
N GLY A 94 14.30 1.31 4.00
CA GLY A 94 14.13 -0.05 4.53
C GLY A 94 13.38 -0.11 5.84
N ASN A 95 12.93 1.02 6.36
CA ASN A 95 12.19 1.04 7.62
C ASN A 95 10.75 0.56 7.43
N ARG A 96 10.21 -0.05 8.47
CA ARG A 96 8.83 -0.55 8.50
C ARG A 96 8.22 -0.22 9.86
N LEU A 97 6.93 0.06 9.87
CA LEU A 97 6.21 0.18 11.12
C LEU A 97 6.11 -1.20 11.76
N ASN A 98 6.57 -1.32 13.00
CA ASN A 98 6.73 -2.61 13.67
C ASN A 98 5.43 -3.40 13.75
N GLU A 99 4.30 -2.73 14.03
CA GLU A 99 2.99 -3.35 14.14
C GLU A 99 2.51 -3.97 12.83
N ILE A 100 3.04 -3.50 11.68
CA ILE A 100 2.64 -3.99 10.38
C ILE A 100 3.40 -5.27 9.99
N GLY A 101 4.66 -5.39 10.43
CA GLY A 101 5.46 -6.56 10.09
C GLY A 101 5.49 -6.82 8.59
N ASN A 102 5.12 -8.04 8.19
CA ASN A 102 5.13 -8.47 6.79
C ASN A 102 3.78 -8.36 6.08
N CYS A 103 2.83 -7.56 6.61
CA CYS A 103 1.52 -7.40 5.99
C CYS A 103 1.62 -6.95 4.54
N LEU A 104 0.80 -7.54 3.68
CA LEU A 104 0.73 -7.22 2.26
C LEU A 104 -0.57 -6.55 1.85
N TRP A 105 -1.57 -6.53 2.71
CA TRP A 105 -2.87 -5.93 2.39
C TRP A 105 -3.37 -5.08 3.54
N TYR A 106 -4.16 -4.08 3.19
CA TYR A 106 -4.93 -3.31 4.15
C TYR A 106 -6.29 -2.97 3.55
N LEU A 107 -7.26 -2.77 4.43
CA LEU A 107 -8.65 -2.54 4.04
C LEU A 107 -9.36 -1.76 5.13
N ASN A 108 -10.10 -0.71 4.75
CA ASN A 108 -11.08 -0.11 5.63
C ASN A 108 -12.42 -0.84 5.43
N PRO A 109 -12.90 -1.62 6.41
CA PRO A 109 -14.14 -2.37 6.25
C PRO A 109 -15.39 -1.52 6.46
N PHE A 110 -15.23 -0.27 6.91
CA PHE A 110 -16.32 0.63 7.26
C PHE A 110 -17.28 0.01 8.28
N ARG A 111 -16.73 -0.77 9.20
CA ARG A 111 -17.48 -1.42 10.28
C ARG A 111 -16.52 -1.73 11.43
N PRO A 112 -17.04 -2.02 12.66
CA PRO A 112 -16.17 -2.24 13.82
C PRO A 112 -15.25 -3.45 13.71
N ASN A 113 -15.66 -4.50 13.01
CA ASN A 113 -14.92 -5.76 12.99
C ASN A 113 -14.16 -5.96 11.70
N CYS A 114 -12.92 -6.44 11.80
CA CYS A 114 -12.14 -6.87 10.65
C CYS A 114 -12.48 -8.30 10.27
N SER A 115 -12.57 -8.57 8.96
CA SER A 115 -12.72 -9.94 8.47
C SER A 115 -11.50 -10.77 8.86
N PRO A 116 -11.64 -12.08 9.17
CA PRO A 116 -10.49 -12.93 9.48
C PRO A 116 -9.52 -13.09 8.32
N THR A 117 -10.00 -12.98 7.09
CA THR A 117 -9.18 -13.14 5.88
C THR A 117 -9.45 -12.03 4.89
N PHE A 118 -8.41 -11.59 4.21
CA PHE A 118 -8.48 -10.68 3.08
C PHE A 118 -7.15 -10.76 2.31
N PRO A 119 -7.14 -10.95 0.98
CA PRO A 119 -8.32 -11.14 0.11
C PRO A 119 -9.14 -12.39 0.46
N SER A 120 -10.36 -12.44 -0.09
CA SER A 120 -11.31 -13.52 0.22
C SER A 120 -10.85 -14.91 -0.20
N ASN A 121 -9.87 -14.98 -1.11
CA ASN A 121 -9.29 -16.26 -1.55
C ASN A 121 -8.42 -16.94 -0.48
N GLY A 122 -8.22 -16.30 0.67
CA GLY A 122 -7.42 -16.86 1.75
C GLY A 122 -5.93 -16.52 1.68
N SER A 123 -5.52 -15.65 0.77
CA SER A 123 -4.11 -15.23 0.63
C SER A 123 -3.61 -14.46 1.85
N GLY A 124 -4.49 -13.77 2.55
CA GLY A 124 -4.13 -12.98 3.71
C GLY A 124 -4.95 -13.36 4.94
N THR A 125 -4.31 -13.29 6.10
CA THR A 125 -4.96 -13.49 7.41
C THR A 125 -4.82 -12.22 8.25
N PHE A 126 -5.83 -11.94 9.06
CA PHE A 126 -5.84 -10.74 9.90
C PHE A 126 -4.63 -10.69 10.82
N HIS A 127 -3.99 -9.54 10.87
CA HIS A 127 -2.82 -9.31 11.71
C HIS A 127 -3.10 -8.25 12.77
N THR A 128 -3.50 -7.05 12.37
CA THR A 128 -3.77 -5.96 13.30
C THR A 128 -4.70 -4.93 12.68
N ARG A 129 -5.25 -4.09 13.54
CA ARG A 129 -6.01 -2.91 13.10
C ARG A 129 -5.34 -1.65 13.62
N LEU A 130 -5.15 -0.67 12.74
CA LEU A 130 -4.69 0.67 13.09
C LEU A 130 -5.71 1.67 12.56
N GLY A 131 -6.30 2.45 13.47
CA GLY A 131 -7.37 3.38 13.10
C GLY A 131 -8.51 2.64 12.42
N GLU A 132 -8.89 3.10 11.24
CA GLU A 132 -10.00 2.54 10.49
C GLU A 132 -9.60 1.34 9.62
N HIS A 133 -8.31 1.03 9.52
CA HIS A 133 -7.80 0.02 8.59
C HIS A 133 -7.41 -1.28 9.28
N CYS A 134 -7.83 -2.38 8.65
CA CYS A 134 -7.43 -3.74 8.99
C CYS A 134 -6.22 -4.13 8.13
N PHE A 135 -5.25 -4.79 8.73
CA PHE A 135 -4.01 -5.18 8.05
C PHE A 135 -3.86 -6.69 8.06
N TYR A 136 -3.39 -7.24 6.93
CA TYR A 136 -3.36 -8.68 6.69
C TYR A 136 -1.97 -9.14 6.26
N ARG A 137 -1.51 -10.24 6.85
CA ARG A 137 -0.22 -10.84 6.51
C ARG A 137 -0.44 -12.04 5.58
N PRO A 138 0.57 -12.39 4.76
CA PRO A 138 0.41 -13.49 3.81
C PRO A 138 0.31 -14.85 4.50
N THR A 139 -0.53 -15.70 3.94
CA THR A 139 -0.65 -17.12 4.29
C THR A 139 0.13 -17.96 3.29
N SER A 140 0.18 -19.29 3.51
CA SER A 140 0.80 -20.21 2.55
C SER A 140 0.12 -20.17 1.17
N LYS A 141 -1.13 -19.78 1.11
CA LYS A 141 -1.84 -19.64 -0.18
C LYS A 141 -1.29 -18.51 -1.03
N TYR A 142 -0.75 -17.47 -0.40
CA TYR A 142 -0.20 -16.33 -1.14
C TYR A 142 0.93 -16.76 -2.08
N SER A 143 1.81 -17.64 -1.64
CA SER A 143 2.94 -18.09 -2.47
C SER A 143 2.49 -18.82 -3.75
N GLN A 144 1.25 -19.28 -3.77
CA GLN A 144 0.66 -19.94 -4.93
C GLN A 144 -0.04 -18.97 -5.89
N THR A 145 -0.08 -17.70 -5.55
CA THR A 145 -0.65 -16.68 -6.43
C THR A 145 0.39 -16.18 -7.46
#